data_1fbe771dd52d997d6c333b81e9f486b4
#
_entry.id   1fbe771dd52d997d6c333b81e9f486b4
#
_cell.length_a   1.000
_cell.length_b   1.000
_cell.length_c   1.000
_cell.angle_alpha   90.00
_cell.angle_beta   90.00
_cell.angle_gamma   90.00
#
_symmetry.space_group_name_H-M   'P 1'
#
loop_
_entity.id
_entity.type
_entity.pdbx_description
1 polymer ?
#
loop_
_entity_poly.entity_id
_entity_poly.type
_entity_poly.pdbx_seq_one_letter_code
_entity_poly.pdbx_strand_id
1 'polypeptide(L)'
;SLPHYSTFICLDGMNEKGVSIAVLTLDSESVHQNTGKPVIGTTLVIRLILDRAATTEEAVELLNQYDMFATSGRDYHFYITDASGDGRVVEYDCESETREMVATPIRSITNFFGLYKDKVLPNQKNGIYGHGKSGMTKWKLFLTMRKFTPVMLHGRL
;
A
#
# COMPACT_ATOMS: atom_id res chain seq x y z
N SER A 1 7.13 -13.90 -28.64
CA SER A 1 8.16 -13.40 -27.73
C SER A 1 7.59 -12.18 -27.01
N LEU A 2 7.33 -12.31 -25.71
CA LEU A 2 6.97 -11.18 -24.87
C LEU A 2 8.19 -10.25 -24.80
N PRO A 3 8.03 -8.94 -25.00
CA PRO A 3 9.14 -8.02 -24.88
C PRO A 3 9.66 -7.97 -23.45
N HIS A 4 10.98 -7.90 -23.29
CA HIS A 4 11.70 -7.89 -22.02
C HIS A 4 11.51 -6.61 -21.18
N TYR A 5 10.27 -6.15 -20.99
CA TYR A 5 9.96 -4.99 -20.13
C TYR A 5 9.86 -5.34 -18.63
N SER A 6 9.93 -6.64 -18.29
CA SER A 6 9.70 -7.10 -16.91
C SER A 6 10.80 -6.72 -15.91
N THR A 7 11.96 -6.30 -16.38
CA THR A 7 13.10 -5.96 -15.50
C THR A 7 12.92 -4.63 -14.75
N PHE A 8 12.05 -3.76 -15.23
CA PHE A 8 11.81 -2.42 -14.65
C PHE A 8 10.46 -2.25 -13.99
N ILE A 9 9.57 -3.22 -14.12
CA ILE A 9 8.22 -3.18 -13.58
C ILE A 9 8.16 -4.10 -12.37
N CYS A 10 7.99 -3.54 -11.18
CA CYS A 10 7.75 -4.28 -9.95
C CYS A 10 6.42 -3.83 -9.33
N LEU A 11 5.77 -4.78 -8.66
CA LEU A 11 4.54 -4.54 -7.89
C LEU A 11 4.80 -4.53 -6.38
N ASP A 12 5.92 -5.09 -5.98
CA ASP A 12 6.42 -5.10 -4.61
C ASP A 12 7.94 -5.26 -4.61
N GLY A 13 8.55 -5.05 -3.47
CA GLY A 13 9.98 -5.25 -3.26
C GLY A 13 10.45 -4.76 -1.90
N MET A 14 11.71 -5.06 -1.63
CA MET A 14 12.43 -4.58 -0.45
C MET A 14 13.86 -4.22 -0.84
N ASN A 15 14.39 -3.16 -0.24
CA ASN A 15 15.77 -2.75 -0.43
C ASN A 15 16.68 -3.21 0.73
N GLU A 16 17.98 -3.01 0.56
CA GLU A 16 18.99 -3.38 1.56
C GLU A 16 18.92 -2.58 2.86
N LYS A 17 18.23 -1.44 2.86
CA LYS A 17 18.01 -0.59 4.05
C LYS A 17 16.78 -1.04 4.86
N GLY A 18 16.05 -2.04 4.36
CA GLY A 18 14.88 -2.62 5.03
C GLY A 18 13.56 -1.91 4.73
N VAL A 19 13.53 -0.97 3.77
CA VAL A 19 12.28 -0.42 3.27
C VAL A 19 11.64 -1.43 2.33
N SER A 20 10.39 -1.80 2.61
CA SER A 20 9.57 -2.60 1.71
C SER A 20 8.35 -1.81 1.24
N ILE A 21 7.94 -2.07 0.00
CA ILE A 21 6.77 -1.45 -0.61
C ILE A 21 5.98 -2.50 -1.39
N ALA A 22 4.66 -2.43 -1.28
CA ALA A 22 3.74 -3.21 -2.10
C ALA A 22 2.62 -2.31 -2.62
N VAL A 23 2.18 -2.58 -3.84
CA VAL A 23 1.02 -1.92 -4.45
C VAL A 23 -0.20 -2.82 -4.38
N LEU A 24 -1.33 -2.26 -3.94
CA LEU A 24 -2.60 -2.98 -3.89
C LEU A 24 -3.64 -2.20 -4.70
N THR A 25 -4.39 -2.94 -5.51
CA THR A 25 -5.44 -2.37 -6.37
C THR A 25 -6.65 -1.92 -5.56
N LEU A 26 -7.17 -0.76 -5.89
CA LEU A 26 -8.42 -0.21 -5.37
C LEU A 26 -9.51 -0.24 -6.44
N ASP A 27 -10.75 -0.39 -6.01
CA ASP A 27 -11.92 -0.40 -6.91
C ASP A 27 -12.48 1.02 -7.07
N SER A 28 -11.68 1.87 -7.71
CA SER A 28 -12.00 3.25 -8.04
C SER A 28 -11.35 3.68 -9.34
N GLU A 29 -11.71 4.87 -9.82
CA GLU A 29 -11.08 5.48 -10.99
C GLU A 29 -9.59 5.73 -10.74
N SER A 30 -8.79 5.54 -11.77
CA SER A 30 -7.34 5.73 -11.73
C SER A 30 -6.94 7.12 -11.25
N VAL A 31 -5.95 7.19 -10.37
CA VAL A 31 -5.38 8.46 -9.96
C VAL A 31 -4.64 9.13 -11.12
N HIS A 32 -4.98 10.39 -11.38
CA HIS A 32 -4.31 11.27 -12.33
C HIS A 32 -4.18 12.64 -11.66
N GLN A 33 -3.14 12.82 -10.86
CA GLN A 33 -2.87 14.11 -10.24
C GLN A 33 -2.38 15.13 -11.26
N ASN A 34 -2.75 16.40 -11.07
CA ASN A 34 -2.29 17.54 -11.87
C ASN A 34 -2.13 18.75 -10.96
N THR A 35 -1.13 18.71 -10.07
CA THR A 35 -0.83 19.80 -9.14
C THR A 35 0.35 20.66 -9.60
N GLY A 36 0.92 20.36 -10.76
CA GLY A 36 2.07 21.04 -11.35
C GLY A 36 3.42 20.44 -10.97
N LYS A 37 3.44 19.30 -10.27
CA LYS A 37 4.66 18.53 -9.98
C LYS A 37 5.02 17.64 -11.18
N PRO A 38 6.27 17.16 -11.27
CA PRO A 38 6.63 16.15 -12.26
C PRO A 38 5.74 14.91 -12.13
N VAL A 39 5.27 14.36 -13.25
CA VAL A 39 4.39 13.18 -13.26
C VAL A 39 5.22 11.91 -13.15
N ILE A 40 4.79 10.95 -12.31
CA ILE A 40 5.40 9.63 -12.20
C ILE A 40 4.36 8.51 -12.26
N GLY A 41 4.66 7.44 -13.00
CA GLY A 41 3.79 6.26 -13.06
C GLY A 41 3.99 5.32 -11.86
N THR A 42 2.95 4.60 -11.50
CA THR A 42 2.90 3.68 -10.34
C THR A 42 4.10 2.73 -10.26
N THR A 43 4.50 2.12 -11.37
CA THR A 43 5.60 1.13 -11.39
C THR A 43 6.98 1.77 -11.24
N LEU A 44 7.14 2.99 -11.76
CA LEU A 44 8.40 3.74 -11.63
C LEU A 44 8.60 4.27 -10.22
N VAL A 45 7.53 4.66 -9.53
CA VAL A 45 7.62 5.14 -8.16
C VAL A 45 8.07 4.07 -7.19
N ILE A 46 7.65 2.82 -7.38
CA ILE A 46 8.12 1.68 -6.58
C ILE A 46 9.64 1.56 -6.69
N ARG A 47 10.15 1.61 -7.91
CA ARG A 47 11.60 1.56 -8.15
C ARG A 47 12.33 2.75 -7.52
N LEU A 48 11.79 3.95 -7.67
CA LEU A 48 12.35 5.16 -7.07
C LEU A 48 12.49 5.03 -5.54
N ILE A 49 11.46 4.52 -4.87
CA ILE A 49 11.47 4.30 -3.42
C ILE A 49 12.51 3.27 -3.03
N LEU A 50 12.54 2.12 -3.70
CA LEU A 50 13.50 1.06 -3.41
C LEU A 50 14.96 1.49 -3.64
N ASP A 51 15.21 2.38 -4.58
CA ASP A 51 16.55 2.88 -4.87
C ASP A 51 17.01 3.98 -3.89
N ARG A 52 16.09 4.74 -3.28
CA ARG A 52 16.43 5.97 -2.58
C ARG A 52 16.04 6.02 -1.11
N ALA A 53 14.92 5.42 -0.71
CA ALA A 53 14.42 5.55 0.65
C ALA A 53 15.15 4.59 1.61
N ALA A 54 15.42 5.05 2.83
CA ALA A 54 15.91 4.27 3.95
C ALA A 54 14.85 4.10 5.06
N THR A 55 13.79 4.92 5.03
CA THR A 55 12.69 4.91 5.99
C THR A 55 11.35 5.10 5.29
N THR A 56 10.26 4.78 5.98
CA THR A 56 8.90 5.06 5.52
C THR A 56 8.66 6.56 5.32
N GLU A 57 9.23 7.41 6.17
CA GLU A 57 9.11 8.85 6.09
C GLU A 57 9.76 9.38 4.80
N GLU A 58 11.00 8.98 4.53
CA GLU A 58 11.68 9.33 3.27
C GLU A 58 10.92 8.85 2.04
N ALA A 59 10.30 7.66 2.09
CA ALA A 59 9.49 7.15 1.00
C ALA A 59 8.24 8.02 0.76
N VAL A 60 7.57 8.47 1.81
CA VAL A 60 6.41 9.37 1.72
C VAL A 60 6.83 10.74 1.18
N GLU A 61 7.97 11.27 1.62
CA GLU A 61 8.50 12.53 1.10
C GLU A 61 8.85 12.45 -0.39
N LEU A 62 9.43 11.34 -0.83
CA LEU A 62 9.70 11.09 -2.26
C LEU A 62 8.42 11.05 -3.07
N LEU A 63 7.39 10.34 -2.61
CA LEU A 63 6.08 10.31 -3.28
C LEU A 63 5.47 11.70 -3.41
N ASN A 64 5.60 12.52 -2.38
CA ASN A 64 5.04 13.88 -2.36
C ASN A 64 5.72 14.87 -3.33
N GLN A 65 6.86 14.49 -3.91
CA GLN A 65 7.55 15.31 -4.92
C GLN A 65 6.95 15.19 -6.33
N TYR A 66 6.06 14.22 -6.53
CA TYR A 66 5.52 13.89 -7.85
C TYR A 66 4.00 13.91 -7.87
N ASP A 67 3.45 14.15 -9.03
CA ASP A 67 2.05 13.87 -9.36
C ASP A 67 1.92 12.42 -9.81
N MET A 68 1.07 11.66 -9.12
CA MET A 68 0.86 10.24 -9.41
C MET A 68 -0.04 10.05 -10.63
N PHE A 69 0.38 9.15 -11.51
CA PHE A 69 -0.38 8.75 -12.69
C PHE A 69 -0.49 7.23 -12.77
N ALA A 70 -1.69 6.70 -12.56
CA ALA A 70 -1.98 5.27 -12.70
C ALA A 70 -2.39 4.93 -14.13
N THR A 71 -1.67 4.01 -14.77
CA THR A 71 -1.83 3.70 -16.20
C THR A 71 -2.73 2.51 -16.50
N SER A 72 -3.15 1.74 -15.49
CA SER A 72 -3.82 0.45 -15.71
C SER A 72 -5.34 0.50 -15.68
N GLY A 73 -5.94 1.68 -15.67
CA GLY A 73 -7.40 1.86 -15.59
C GLY A 73 -8.00 1.56 -14.22
N ARG A 74 -7.19 1.40 -13.18
CA ARG A 74 -7.58 1.22 -11.78
C ARG A 74 -6.74 2.09 -10.87
N ASP A 75 -7.26 2.39 -9.70
CA ASP A 75 -6.52 3.07 -8.65
C ASP A 75 -5.69 2.10 -7.81
N TYR A 76 -4.73 2.64 -7.07
CA TYR A 76 -3.83 1.89 -6.23
C TYR A 76 -3.52 2.65 -4.96
N HIS A 77 -3.22 1.91 -3.88
CA HIS A 77 -2.49 2.44 -2.76
C HIS A 77 -1.17 1.69 -2.57
N PHE A 78 -0.23 2.33 -1.90
CA PHE A 78 1.04 1.74 -1.53
C PHE A 78 1.05 1.40 -0.05
N TYR A 79 1.50 0.20 0.29
CA TYR A 79 1.85 -0.14 1.66
C TYR A 79 3.36 -0.15 1.79
N ILE A 80 3.89 0.70 2.64
CA ILE A 80 5.32 0.91 2.84
C ILE A 80 5.65 0.59 4.28
N THR A 81 6.71 -0.19 4.52
CA THR A 81 7.23 -0.46 5.86
C THR A 81 8.74 -0.32 5.87
N ASP A 82 9.32 -0.14 7.06
CA ASP A 82 10.78 -0.09 7.23
C ASP A 82 11.26 -0.98 8.38
N ALA A 83 12.59 -1.03 8.56
CA ALA A 83 13.24 -1.85 9.57
C ALA A 83 12.93 -1.45 11.03
N SER A 84 12.41 -0.23 11.26
CA SER A 84 11.97 0.21 12.60
C SER A 84 10.62 -0.37 12.99
N GLY A 85 9.89 -0.97 12.03
CA GLY A 85 8.53 -1.48 12.18
C GLY A 85 7.46 -0.40 11.96
N ASP A 86 7.83 0.81 11.47
CA ASP A 86 6.85 1.77 10.98
C ASP A 86 6.19 1.24 9.71
N GLY A 87 4.90 1.52 9.55
CA GLY A 87 4.11 1.10 8.40
C GLY A 87 3.13 2.20 8.01
N ARG A 88 3.14 2.55 6.73
CA ARG A 88 2.30 3.60 6.15
C ARG A 88 1.53 3.07 4.95
N VAL A 89 0.25 3.42 4.88
CA VAL A 89 -0.54 3.30 3.66
C VAL A 89 -0.60 4.68 3.02
N VAL A 90 -0.20 4.77 1.77
CA VAL A 90 -0.28 5.99 0.97
C VAL A 90 -1.41 5.83 -0.04
N GLU A 91 -2.39 6.68 0.06
CA GLU A 91 -3.62 6.70 -0.73
C GLU A 91 -3.81 8.07 -1.39
N TYR A 92 -4.58 8.10 -2.47
CA TYR A 92 -4.93 9.32 -3.17
C TYR A 92 -6.44 9.54 -3.03
N ASP A 93 -6.84 10.58 -2.29
CA ASP A 93 -8.22 10.84 -1.93
C ASP A 93 -9.11 10.98 -3.18
N CYS A 94 -10.01 10.03 -3.40
CA CYS A 94 -10.90 10.04 -4.57
C CYS A 94 -12.07 11.03 -4.43
N GLU A 95 -12.29 11.59 -3.24
CA GLU A 95 -13.28 12.66 -2.99
C GLU A 95 -12.66 14.06 -3.17
N SER A 96 -11.32 14.17 -3.28
CA SER A 96 -10.62 15.41 -3.54
C SER A 96 -10.45 15.65 -5.05
N GLU A 97 -10.71 16.88 -5.52
CA GLU A 97 -10.52 17.28 -6.93
C GLU A 97 -9.05 17.11 -7.38
N THR A 98 -8.12 17.37 -6.48
CA THR A 98 -6.67 17.25 -6.76
C THR A 98 -6.12 15.87 -6.46
N ARG A 99 -6.96 14.93 -6.01
CA ARG A 99 -6.52 13.59 -5.59
C ARG A 99 -5.40 13.68 -4.55
N GLU A 100 -5.65 14.44 -3.48
CA GLU A 100 -4.67 14.69 -2.43
C GLU A 100 -4.05 13.39 -1.90
N MET A 101 -2.73 13.37 -1.75
CA MET A 101 -2.01 12.25 -1.18
C MET A 101 -2.15 12.23 0.34
N VAL A 102 -2.59 11.11 0.88
CA VAL A 102 -2.73 10.88 2.33
C VAL A 102 -1.90 9.68 2.75
N ALA A 103 -0.98 9.88 3.69
CA ALA A 103 -0.18 8.83 4.29
C ALA A 103 -0.68 8.52 5.70
N THR A 104 -1.25 7.34 5.91
CA THR A 104 -1.84 6.93 7.18
C THR A 104 -1.00 5.87 7.86
N PRO A 105 -0.59 6.05 9.15
CA PRO A 105 0.07 4.99 9.91
C PRO A 105 -0.88 3.81 10.12
N ILE A 106 -0.52 2.64 9.58
CA ILE A 106 -1.35 1.45 9.70
C ILE A 106 -0.48 0.18 9.58
N ARG A 107 -0.80 -0.84 10.38
CA ARG A 107 0.00 -2.08 10.42
C ARG A 107 -0.44 -3.15 9.43
N SER A 108 -1.59 -2.99 8.82
CA SER A 108 -2.11 -3.94 7.84
C SER A 108 -3.22 -3.32 7.01
N ILE A 109 -3.20 -3.58 5.72
CA ILE A 109 -4.21 -3.12 4.77
C ILE A 109 -4.49 -4.22 3.74
N THR A 110 -5.61 -4.15 3.06
CA THR A 110 -5.95 -4.96 1.90
C THR A 110 -6.58 -4.06 0.83
N ASN A 111 -7.15 -4.60 -0.21
CA ASN A 111 -7.69 -3.90 -1.37
C ASN A 111 -8.96 -3.07 -1.05
N PHE A 112 -8.87 -2.12 -0.11
CA PHE A 112 -9.90 -1.12 0.14
C PHE A 112 -9.25 0.15 0.71
N PHE A 113 -9.89 1.30 0.53
CA PHE A 113 -9.38 2.56 1.07
C PHE A 113 -9.37 2.57 2.60
N GLY A 114 -8.19 2.68 3.19
CA GLY A 114 -8.01 2.93 4.62
C GLY A 114 -8.55 4.29 5.04
N LEU A 115 -8.44 5.28 4.16
CA LEU A 115 -8.97 6.63 4.32
C LEU A 115 -10.49 6.64 4.59
N TYR A 116 -11.24 5.72 3.94
CA TYR A 116 -12.69 5.63 4.08
C TYR A 116 -13.16 4.44 4.91
N LYS A 117 -12.29 3.89 5.76
CA LYS A 117 -12.57 2.67 6.56
C LYS A 117 -13.89 2.75 7.36
N ASP A 118 -14.28 3.94 7.80
CA ASP A 118 -15.49 4.14 8.60
C ASP A 118 -16.76 4.22 7.74
N LYS A 119 -16.63 4.44 6.43
CA LYS A 119 -17.73 4.40 5.46
C LYS A 119 -18.01 2.98 4.93
N VAL A 120 -17.13 2.02 5.21
CA VAL A 120 -17.25 0.65 4.71
C VAL A 120 -18.25 -0.15 5.54
N LEU A 121 -19.33 -0.58 4.91
CA LEU A 121 -20.34 -1.42 5.55
C LEU A 121 -19.84 -2.84 5.82
N PRO A 122 -20.27 -3.50 6.91
CA PRO A 122 -20.03 -4.91 7.12
C PRO A 122 -20.55 -5.73 5.92
N ASN A 123 -19.72 -6.66 5.43
CA ASN A 123 -20.06 -7.54 4.30
C ASN A 123 -20.30 -6.84 2.93
N GLN A 124 -19.96 -5.57 2.78
CA GLN A 124 -19.98 -4.91 1.48
C GLN A 124 -19.02 -5.63 0.53
N LYS A 125 -19.51 -5.99 -0.66
CA LYS A 125 -18.75 -6.80 -1.63
C LYS A 125 -18.14 -5.97 -2.76
N ASN A 126 -18.73 -4.83 -3.08
CA ASN A 126 -18.36 -4.01 -4.24
C ASN A 126 -18.23 -2.54 -3.85
N GLY A 127 -17.58 -1.78 -4.72
CA GLY A 127 -17.38 -0.34 -4.60
C GLY A 127 -16.11 0.05 -3.87
N ILE A 128 -15.78 1.34 -3.95
CA ILE A 128 -14.53 1.92 -3.44
C ILE A 128 -14.29 1.70 -1.94
N TYR A 129 -15.34 1.42 -1.20
CA TYR A 129 -15.27 1.32 0.26
C TYR A 129 -15.17 -0.11 0.79
N GLY A 130 -15.36 -1.16 -0.01
CA GLY A 130 -15.77 -2.40 0.59
C GLY A 130 -15.09 -3.70 0.33
N HIS A 131 -14.43 -3.89 -0.75
CA HIS A 131 -14.08 -5.24 -1.19
C HIS A 131 -13.12 -6.00 -0.26
N GLY A 132 -12.14 -5.34 0.30
CA GLY A 132 -11.07 -5.98 1.08
C GLY A 132 -11.29 -6.05 2.60
N LYS A 133 -12.27 -5.33 3.16
CA LYS A 133 -12.43 -5.20 4.61
C LYS A 133 -12.71 -6.54 5.32
N SER A 134 -13.48 -7.42 4.71
CA SER A 134 -13.75 -8.76 5.26
C SER A 134 -12.48 -9.61 5.35
N GLY A 135 -11.58 -9.51 4.38
CA GLY A 135 -10.28 -10.17 4.40
C GLY A 135 -9.41 -9.66 5.54
N MET A 136 -9.33 -8.36 5.75
CA MET A 136 -8.56 -7.75 6.83
C MET A 136 -9.09 -8.15 8.22
N THR A 137 -10.41 -8.23 8.41
CA THR A 137 -11.01 -8.67 9.67
C THR A 137 -10.64 -10.10 10.00
N LYS A 138 -10.70 -11.00 9.02
CA LYS A 138 -10.27 -12.41 9.16
C LYS A 138 -8.79 -12.52 9.49
N TRP A 139 -7.95 -11.73 8.84
CA TRP A 139 -6.51 -11.72 9.07
C TRP A 139 -6.15 -11.20 10.47
N LYS A 140 -6.78 -10.11 10.93
CA LYS A 140 -6.61 -9.61 12.30
C LYS A 140 -7.02 -10.64 13.35
N LEU A 141 -8.13 -11.34 13.13
CA LEU A 141 -8.57 -12.43 14.00
C LEU A 141 -7.53 -13.56 14.05
N PHE A 142 -7.00 -13.96 12.90
CA PHE A 142 -5.97 -15.01 12.81
C PHE A 142 -4.68 -14.60 13.56
N LEU A 143 -4.20 -13.37 13.41
CA LEU A 143 -3.03 -12.86 14.12
C LEU A 143 -3.27 -12.79 15.64
N THR A 144 -4.47 -12.44 16.07
CA THR A 144 -4.86 -12.42 17.49
C THR A 144 -4.85 -13.84 18.07
N MET A 145 -5.41 -14.81 17.35
CA MET A 145 -5.39 -16.22 17.79
C MET A 145 -3.98 -16.79 17.89
N ARG A 146 -3.07 -16.45 17.00
CA ARG A 146 -1.66 -16.90 17.09
C ARG A 146 -0.91 -16.38 18.31
N LYS A 147 -1.28 -15.23 18.85
CA LYS A 147 -0.67 -14.70 20.08
C LYS A 147 -1.08 -15.49 21.34
N PHE A 148 -2.12 -16.28 21.28
CA PHE A 148 -2.65 -17.06 22.40
C PHE A 148 -2.24 -18.55 22.42
N THR A 149 -1.43 -19.01 21.47
CA THR A 149 -0.89 -20.37 21.52
C THR A 149 0.51 -20.33 22.16
N PRO A 150 0.67 -20.67 23.45
CA PRO A 150 1.99 -20.84 24.04
C PRO A 150 2.64 -22.03 23.34
N VAL A 151 3.80 -21.82 22.76
CA VAL A 151 4.67 -22.92 22.35
C VAL A 151 5.14 -23.58 23.63
N MET A 152 4.49 -24.67 24.01
CA MET A 152 5.01 -25.58 25.03
C MET A 152 6.24 -26.26 24.46
N LEU A 153 7.40 -25.69 24.72
CA LEU A 153 8.68 -26.36 24.57
C LEU A 153 8.71 -27.49 25.57
N HIS A 154 8.37 -28.69 25.15
CA HIS A 154 8.68 -29.90 25.91
C HIS A 154 10.19 -30.11 25.81
N GLY A 155 10.92 -29.58 26.80
CA GLY A 155 12.25 -30.09 27.15
C GLY A 155 12.10 -31.54 27.62
N ARG A 156 12.64 -32.48 26.88
CA ARG A 156 13.02 -33.78 27.42
C ARG A 156 14.47 -33.72 27.87
N LEU A 157 14.67 -34.01 29.13
CA LEU A 157 15.92 -34.41 29.76
C LEU A 157 16.56 -35.59 29.01
#